data_1975fb18d603ea8876f810ea259c83ea
#
_entry.id   1975fb18d603ea8876f810ea259c83ea
#
_cell.length_a   1.000
_cell.length_b   1.000
_cell.length_c   1.000
_cell.angle_alpha   90.00
_cell.angle_beta   90.00
_cell.angle_gamma   90.00
#
_symmetry.space_group_name_H-M   'P 1'
#
loop_
_entity.id
_entity.type
_entity.pdbx_description
1 polymer ?
#
loop_
_entity_poly.entity_id
_entity_poly.type
_entity_poly.pdbx_seq_one_letter_code
_entity_poly.pdbx_strand_id
1 'polypeptide(L)'
;MSWNKSVFTTVGTDMMSEVLSGATMTITKAVGGSGTTEEASLAALTDVQEEKQTLKILGIEDASDSTGNDAGKRIKIQITNGDVETGYILHQVGVYAKLTDGDETLLFIMQDDRGVEIPSHTENSDFVIELFGVMAISNVANIKVTVDPSAVASVKMVNEKVAQVNTKIDKAKEDLQKETQETYLPLSGGTLTGPLVMPGGGETVSIMDNAATHNMIYRGKNLGSSLTAEQAAAIKAG
;
A
#
# COMPACT_ATOMS: atom_id res chain seq x y z
N MET A 1 10.84 -23.37 -12.34
CA MET A 1 9.40 -23.67 -12.41
C MET A 1 8.87 -22.98 -13.63
N SER A 2 8.24 -23.71 -14.52
CA SER A 2 7.68 -23.16 -15.75
C SER A 2 6.20 -23.52 -15.80
N TRP A 3 5.37 -22.68 -15.18
CA TRP A 3 3.92 -22.69 -15.39
C TRP A 3 3.65 -22.18 -16.81
N ASN A 4 3.95 -23.02 -17.79
CA ASN A 4 4.00 -22.63 -19.19
C ASN A 4 2.64 -22.68 -19.90
N LYS A 5 1.64 -23.24 -19.24
CA LYS A 5 0.26 -23.29 -19.73
C LYS A 5 -0.61 -22.45 -18.81
N SER A 6 -1.09 -21.33 -19.30
CA SER A 6 -2.02 -20.44 -18.58
C SER A 6 -3.10 -19.98 -19.57
N VAL A 7 -4.35 -20.33 -19.31
CA VAL A 7 -5.46 -20.01 -20.19
C VAL A 7 -6.66 -19.49 -19.39
N PHE A 8 -7.38 -18.53 -19.95
CA PHE A 8 -8.73 -18.23 -19.49
C PHE A 8 -9.66 -19.37 -19.87
N THR A 9 -10.55 -19.74 -18.96
CA THR A 9 -11.64 -20.67 -19.32
C THR A 9 -12.62 -20.00 -20.27
N THR A 10 -13.46 -20.77 -20.92
CA THR A 10 -14.52 -20.23 -21.77
C THR A 10 -15.39 -19.25 -21.00
N VAL A 11 -15.86 -19.65 -19.80
CA VAL A 11 -16.65 -18.78 -18.92
C VAL A 11 -15.83 -17.57 -18.44
N GLY A 12 -14.55 -17.78 -18.16
CA GLY A 12 -13.63 -16.69 -17.77
C GLY A 12 -13.45 -15.66 -18.87
N THR A 13 -13.40 -16.08 -20.13
CA THR A 13 -13.33 -15.19 -21.29
C THR A 13 -14.61 -14.35 -21.43
N ASP A 14 -15.77 -14.97 -21.25
CA ASP A 14 -17.05 -14.27 -21.28
C ASP A 14 -17.13 -13.24 -20.14
N MET A 15 -16.76 -13.63 -18.93
CA MET A 15 -16.67 -12.73 -17.78
C MET A 15 -15.75 -11.54 -18.03
N MET A 16 -14.59 -11.76 -18.66
CA MET A 16 -13.67 -10.70 -19.03
C MET A 16 -14.27 -9.73 -20.06
N SER A 17 -15.07 -10.21 -20.99
CA SER A 17 -15.79 -9.35 -21.94
C SER A 17 -16.79 -8.41 -21.23
N GLU A 18 -17.46 -8.89 -20.19
CA GLU A 18 -18.35 -8.06 -19.37
C GLU A 18 -17.57 -7.02 -18.56
N VAL A 19 -16.41 -7.40 -18.01
CA VAL A 19 -15.53 -6.47 -17.29
C VAL A 19 -15.02 -5.35 -18.21
N LEU A 20 -14.64 -5.68 -19.44
CA LEU A 20 -14.28 -4.69 -20.46
C LEU A 20 -15.45 -3.77 -20.84
N SER A 21 -16.67 -4.25 -20.71
CA SER A 21 -17.90 -3.48 -20.90
C SER A 21 -18.32 -2.66 -19.68
N GLY A 22 -17.54 -2.70 -18.58
CA GLY A 22 -17.73 -1.89 -17.38
C GLY A 22 -18.26 -2.64 -16.15
N ALA A 23 -18.51 -3.94 -16.24
CA ALA A 23 -18.87 -4.75 -15.06
C ALA A 23 -17.73 -4.82 -14.05
N THR A 24 -18.06 -4.99 -12.77
CA THR A 24 -17.07 -5.21 -11.71
C THR A 24 -16.93 -6.70 -11.44
N MET A 25 -15.70 -7.19 -11.48
CA MET A 25 -15.34 -8.56 -11.13
C MET A 25 -14.56 -8.60 -9.80
N THR A 26 -14.84 -9.60 -9.00
CA THR A 26 -14.08 -9.88 -7.77
C THR A 26 -13.45 -11.26 -7.88
N ILE A 27 -12.13 -11.33 -7.79
CA ILE A 27 -11.39 -12.58 -7.64
C ILE A 27 -11.59 -13.05 -6.20
N THR A 28 -12.10 -14.27 -6.02
CA THR A 28 -12.60 -14.75 -4.73
C THR A 28 -11.65 -15.74 -4.06
N LYS A 29 -11.12 -16.70 -4.81
CA LYS A 29 -10.21 -17.73 -4.30
C LYS A 29 -9.25 -18.23 -5.38
N ALA A 30 -8.22 -18.91 -4.95
CA ALA A 30 -7.37 -19.74 -5.78
C ALA A 30 -7.36 -21.16 -5.20
N VAL A 31 -7.26 -22.17 -6.08
CA VAL A 31 -7.33 -23.59 -5.71
C VAL A 31 -6.20 -24.35 -6.39
N GLY A 32 -5.52 -25.20 -5.65
CA GLY A 32 -4.50 -26.11 -6.16
C GLY A 32 -5.03 -27.52 -6.35
N GLY A 33 -4.66 -28.14 -7.47
CA GLY A 33 -5.03 -29.52 -7.82
C GLY A 33 -3.84 -30.37 -8.27
N SER A 34 -3.97 -31.67 -8.06
CA SER A 34 -2.95 -32.66 -8.46
C SER A 34 -3.24 -33.33 -9.81
N GLY A 35 -4.40 -33.09 -10.38
CA GLY A 35 -4.72 -33.63 -11.71
C GLY A 35 -4.10 -32.81 -12.84
N THR A 36 -4.11 -33.40 -14.04
CA THR A 36 -3.68 -32.75 -15.27
C THR A 36 -4.74 -32.89 -16.34
N THR A 37 -4.74 -31.98 -17.29
CA THR A 37 -5.68 -31.98 -18.42
C THR A 37 -4.89 -31.69 -19.70
N GLU A 38 -5.29 -32.29 -20.82
CA GLU A 38 -4.71 -31.95 -22.11
C GLU A 38 -4.87 -30.45 -22.41
N GLU A 39 -3.84 -29.83 -22.96
CA GLU A 39 -3.80 -28.39 -23.20
C GLU A 39 -5.01 -27.88 -23.99
N ALA A 40 -5.43 -28.62 -25.01
CA ALA A 40 -6.61 -28.27 -25.82
C ALA A 40 -7.93 -28.23 -25.03
N SER A 41 -7.99 -28.92 -23.89
CA SER A 41 -9.19 -29.03 -23.05
C SER A 41 -9.13 -28.08 -21.80
N LEU A 42 -8.04 -27.41 -21.54
CA LEU A 42 -7.90 -26.54 -20.36
C LEU A 42 -8.93 -25.42 -20.33
N ALA A 43 -9.21 -24.79 -21.47
CA ALA A 43 -10.19 -23.71 -21.55
C ALA A 43 -11.64 -24.17 -21.29
N ALA A 44 -11.94 -25.45 -21.44
CA ALA A 44 -13.25 -26.00 -21.18
C ALA A 44 -13.47 -26.45 -19.72
N LEU A 45 -12.46 -26.35 -18.89
CA LEU A 45 -12.60 -26.73 -17.48
C LEU A 45 -13.50 -25.75 -16.74
N THR A 46 -14.33 -26.31 -15.87
CA THR A 46 -15.19 -25.58 -14.95
C THR A 46 -14.63 -25.61 -13.52
N ASP A 47 -13.66 -26.49 -13.26
CA ASP A 47 -13.03 -26.67 -11.98
C ASP A 47 -11.60 -27.22 -12.11
N VAL A 48 -10.81 -27.10 -11.07
CA VAL A 48 -9.48 -27.71 -10.97
C VAL A 48 -9.62 -29.22 -10.86
N GLN A 49 -8.73 -29.96 -11.52
CA GLN A 49 -8.75 -31.43 -11.46
C GLN A 49 -8.08 -31.93 -10.18
N GLU A 50 -8.75 -32.83 -9.48
CA GLU A 50 -8.27 -33.39 -8.21
C GLU A 50 -7.87 -32.30 -7.21
N GLU A 51 -8.82 -31.47 -6.81
CA GLU A 51 -8.61 -30.41 -5.82
C GLU A 51 -7.92 -30.94 -4.57
N LYS A 52 -6.92 -30.22 -4.08
CA LYS A 52 -6.14 -30.55 -2.90
C LYS A 52 -6.25 -29.51 -1.79
N GLN A 53 -6.14 -28.23 -2.13
CA GLN A 53 -6.20 -27.16 -1.13
C GLN A 53 -6.61 -25.83 -1.75
N THR A 54 -7.21 -24.98 -0.92
CA THR A 54 -7.39 -23.56 -1.22
C THR A 54 -6.08 -22.84 -0.98
N LEU A 55 -5.66 -22.02 -1.97
CA LEU A 55 -4.43 -21.26 -1.95
C LEU A 55 -4.70 -19.83 -1.49
N LYS A 56 -3.71 -19.20 -0.88
CA LYS A 56 -3.85 -17.84 -0.34
C LYS A 56 -3.55 -16.79 -1.39
N ILE A 57 -4.49 -15.89 -1.64
CA ILE A 57 -4.30 -14.75 -2.52
C ILE A 57 -3.69 -13.61 -1.71
N LEU A 58 -2.51 -13.14 -2.13
CA LEU A 58 -1.79 -12.02 -1.50
C LEU A 58 -2.21 -10.67 -2.06
N GLY A 59 -2.65 -10.64 -3.31
CA GLY A 59 -3.06 -9.41 -3.96
C GLY A 59 -3.01 -9.49 -5.48
N ILE A 60 -3.37 -8.35 -6.09
CA ILE A 60 -3.23 -8.13 -7.52
C ILE A 60 -2.33 -6.91 -7.73
N GLU A 61 -1.44 -6.99 -8.69
CA GLU A 61 -0.47 -5.94 -9.01
C GLU A 61 -0.51 -5.64 -10.51
N ASP A 62 -0.07 -4.45 -10.89
CA ASP A 62 0.17 -4.15 -12.29
C ASP A 62 1.38 -4.95 -12.79
N ALA A 63 1.23 -5.60 -13.93
CA ALA A 63 2.30 -6.30 -14.61
C ALA A 63 2.89 -5.36 -15.66
N SER A 64 4.19 -5.10 -15.57
CA SER A 64 4.91 -4.34 -16.60
C SER A 64 5.69 -5.28 -17.50
N ASP A 65 5.78 -4.94 -18.77
CA ASP A 65 6.65 -5.62 -19.73
C ASP A 65 8.14 -5.27 -19.47
N SER A 66 9.04 -5.84 -20.25
CA SER A 66 10.49 -5.60 -20.14
C SER A 66 10.89 -4.14 -20.44
N THR A 67 9.98 -3.33 -21.00
CA THR A 67 10.18 -1.91 -21.33
C THR A 67 9.54 -0.98 -20.31
N GLY A 68 8.85 -1.54 -19.27
CA GLY A 68 8.19 -0.79 -18.22
C GLY A 68 6.76 -0.32 -18.56
N ASN A 69 6.21 -0.77 -19.69
CA ASN A 69 4.82 -0.49 -20.03
C ASN A 69 3.87 -1.47 -19.32
N ASP A 70 2.64 -1.03 -19.06
CA ASP A 70 1.59 -1.88 -18.51
C ASP A 70 1.29 -3.06 -19.44
N ALA A 71 1.60 -4.27 -18.98
CA ALA A 71 1.38 -5.52 -19.70
C ALA A 71 0.13 -6.26 -19.21
N GLY A 72 -0.59 -5.70 -18.23
CA GLY A 72 -1.79 -6.30 -17.65
C GLY A 72 -1.79 -6.33 -16.14
N LYS A 73 -2.53 -7.26 -15.56
CA LYS A 73 -2.58 -7.53 -14.12
C LYS A 73 -1.94 -8.87 -13.82
N ARG A 74 -1.25 -8.96 -12.69
CA ARG A 74 -0.78 -10.23 -12.15
C ARG A 74 -1.37 -10.46 -10.77
N ILE A 75 -1.84 -11.66 -10.55
CA ILE A 75 -2.30 -12.12 -9.25
C ILE A 75 -1.14 -12.81 -8.53
N LYS A 76 -0.94 -12.47 -7.27
CA LYS A 76 0.06 -13.09 -6.42
C LYS A 76 -0.60 -14.12 -5.52
N ILE A 77 -0.19 -15.37 -5.63
CA ILE A 77 -0.72 -16.52 -4.92
C ILE A 77 0.37 -17.12 -4.05
N GLN A 78 0.06 -17.42 -2.81
CA GLN A 78 0.94 -18.13 -1.89
C GLN A 78 0.42 -19.55 -1.67
N ILE A 79 1.31 -20.50 -1.76
CA ILE A 79 1.09 -21.93 -1.52
C ILE A 79 1.87 -22.28 -0.26
N THR A 80 1.18 -22.80 0.74
CA THR A 80 1.78 -23.30 1.98
C THR A 80 1.30 -24.72 2.21
N ASN A 81 1.99 -25.46 3.05
CA ASN A 81 1.59 -26.82 3.42
C ASN A 81 1.05 -26.94 4.84
N GLY A 82 0.63 -25.81 5.45
CA GLY A 82 0.16 -25.80 6.85
C GLY A 82 -0.95 -26.80 7.15
N ASP A 83 -1.87 -27.01 6.20
CA ASP A 83 -3.01 -27.91 6.31
C ASP A 83 -2.84 -29.20 5.47
N VAL A 84 -1.62 -29.47 4.97
CA VAL A 84 -1.35 -30.65 4.13
C VAL A 84 -0.88 -31.82 4.99
N GLU A 85 -1.76 -32.78 5.23
CA GLU A 85 -1.45 -34.00 5.98
C GLU A 85 -0.61 -34.98 5.16
N THR A 86 -0.91 -35.12 3.88
CA THR A 86 -0.20 -36.01 2.95
C THR A 86 0.33 -35.20 1.77
N GLY A 87 1.64 -35.27 1.52
CA GLY A 87 2.29 -34.59 0.42
C GLY A 87 1.68 -34.99 -0.94
N TYR A 88 1.69 -34.06 -1.90
CA TYR A 88 1.15 -34.27 -3.24
C TYR A 88 1.94 -33.46 -4.28
N ILE A 89 1.73 -33.76 -5.56
CA ILE A 89 2.30 -32.98 -6.64
C ILE A 89 1.22 -31.99 -7.13
N LEU A 90 1.51 -30.71 -7.02
CA LEU A 90 0.66 -29.65 -7.51
C LEU A 90 0.88 -29.47 -9.01
N HIS A 91 -0.11 -29.79 -9.82
CA HIS A 91 -0.08 -29.66 -11.28
C HIS A 91 -0.91 -28.49 -11.78
N GLN A 92 -2.00 -28.16 -11.11
CA GLN A 92 -2.92 -27.09 -11.52
C GLN A 92 -3.12 -26.06 -10.43
N VAL A 93 -3.24 -24.79 -10.86
CA VAL A 93 -3.72 -23.68 -10.02
C VAL A 93 -4.84 -22.98 -10.79
N GLY A 94 -6.04 -23.06 -10.25
CA GLY A 94 -7.21 -22.36 -10.74
C GLY A 94 -7.47 -21.09 -9.93
N VAL A 95 -7.85 -20.02 -10.62
CA VAL A 95 -8.29 -18.77 -10.01
C VAL A 95 -9.76 -18.57 -10.31
N TYR A 96 -10.54 -18.35 -9.27
CA TYR A 96 -11.98 -18.19 -9.32
C TYR A 96 -12.37 -16.73 -9.12
N ALA A 97 -13.41 -16.34 -9.81
CA ALA A 97 -13.94 -14.99 -9.72
C ALA A 97 -15.48 -15.00 -9.89
N LYS A 98 -16.08 -13.88 -9.52
CA LYS A 98 -17.49 -13.61 -9.78
C LYS A 98 -17.71 -12.16 -10.20
N LEU A 99 -18.71 -11.92 -11.02
CA LEU A 99 -19.29 -10.60 -11.23
C LEU A 99 -20.13 -10.19 -10.00
N THR A 100 -20.48 -8.91 -9.88
CA THR A 100 -21.19 -8.37 -8.71
C THR A 100 -22.42 -9.20 -8.31
N ASP A 101 -23.22 -9.63 -9.31
CA ASP A 101 -24.46 -10.37 -9.09
C ASP A 101 -24.40 -11.81 -9.68
N GLY A 102 -23.19 -12.32 -9.97
CA GLY A 102 -22.98 -13.60 -10.59
C GLY A 102 -22.47 -14.68 -9.64
N ASP A 103 -22.51 -15.91 -10.12
CA ASP A 103 -21.94 -17.07 -9.43
C ASP A 103 -20.41 -17.08 -9.54
N GLU A 104 -19.76 -17.74 -8.57
CA GLU A 104 -18.32 -17.98 -8.59
C GLU A 104 -18.00 -19.03 -9.65
N THR A 105 -17.07 -18.70 -10.55
CA THR A 105 -16.63 -19.58 -11.63
C THR A 105 -15.12 -19.57 -11.78
N LEU A 106 -14.58 -20.61 -12.40
CA LEU A 106 -13.17 -20.70 -12.74
C LEU A 106 -12.84 -19.68 -13.84
N LEU A 107 -12.11 -18.63 -13.47
CA LEU A 107 -11.72 -17.54 -14.36
C LEU A 107 -10.58 -17.97 -15.30
N PHE A 108 -9.48 -18.44 -14.71
CA PHE A 108 -8.37 -18.96 -15.49
C PHE A 108 -7.64 -20.06 -14.72
N ILE A 109 -6.89 -20.88 -15.47
CA ILE A 109 -6.14 -22.00 -14.94
C ILE A 109 -4.71 -21.97 -15.45
N MET A 110 -3.78 -22.29 -14.56
CA MET A 110 -2.38 -22.53 -14.87
C MET A 110 -2.06 -24.00 -14.65
N GLN A 111 -1.31 -24.60 -15.54
CA GLN A 111 -0.86 -25.99 -15.41
C GLN A 111 0.64 -26.10 -15.68
N ASP A 112 1.30 -26.93 -14.87
CA ASP A 112 2.67 -27.42 -15.11
C ASP A 112 2.66 -28.94 -15.14
N ASP A 113 3.03 -29.51 -16.29
CA ASP A 113 3.03 -30.97 -16.48
C ASP A 113 4.05 -31.70 -15.58
N ARG A 114 5.11 -31.00 -15.14
CA ARG A 114 6.08 -31.54 -14.18
C ARG A 114 5.57 -31.46 -12.75
N GLY A 115 4.75 -30.46 -12.48
CA GLY A 115 4.23 -30.17 -11.17
C GLY A 115 5.27 -29.67 -10.18
N VAL A 116 4.79 -29.37 -9.00
CA VAL A 116 5.60 -28.93 -7.85
C VAL A 116 5.24 -29.83 -6.68
N GLU A 117 6.23 -30.46 -6.08
CA GLU A 117 6.04 -31.28 -4.88
C GLU A 117 5.68 -30.38 -3.69
N ILE A 118 4.53 -30.65 -3.10
CA ILE A 118 4.08 -30.04 -1.86
C ILE A 118 4.24 -31.09 -0.76
N PRO A 119 5.22 -30.95 0.14
CA PRO A 119 5.43 -31.90 1.21
C PRO A 119 4.32 -31.83 2.25
N SER A 120 4.14 -32.90 3.03
CA SER A 120 3.27 -32.83 4.20
C SER A 120 3.83 -31.85 5.23
N HIS A 121 2.96 -31.28 6.07
CA HIS A 121 3.38 -30.39 7.15
C HIS A 121 4.36 -31.09 8.14
N THR A 122 4.22 -32.40 8.34
CA THR A 122 5.09 -33.17 9.21
C THR A 122 6.50 -33.39 8.65
N GLU A 123 6.64 -33.39 7.32
CA GLU A 123 7.95 -33.54 6.67
C GLU A 123 8.69 -32.21 6.57
N ASN A 124 7.98 -31.12 6.35
CA ASN A 124 8.55 -29.78 6.26
C ASN A 124 7.52 -28.74 6.73
N SER A 125 7.64 -28.23 7.95
CA SER A 125 6.67 -27.32 8.57
C SER A 125 6.66 -25.90 7.96
N ASP A 126 7.72 -25.51 7.21
CA ASP A 126 7.93 -24.12 6.79
C ASP A 126 7.91 -23.97 5.26
N PHE A 127 7.21 -24.87 4.57
CA PHE A 127 7.12 -24.80 3.11
C PHE A 127 6.24 -23.67 2.64
N VAL A 128 6.80 -22.76 1.86
CA VAL A 128 6.09 -21.63 1.26
C VAL A 128 6.61 -21.39 -0.17
N ILE A 129 5.70 -21.30 -1.13
CA ILE A 129 6.00 -20.87 -2.50
C ILE A 129 5.09 -19.69 -2.85
N GLU A 130 5.63 -18.72 -3.58
CA GLU A 130 4.85 -17.65 -4.20
C GLU A 130 4.81 -17.87 -5.72
N LEU A 131 3.61 -17.82 -6.26
CA LEU A 131 3.32 -17.96 -7.68
C LEU A 131 2.66 -16.70 -8.21
N PHE A 132 2.99 -16.32 -9.43
CA PHE A 132 2.39 -15.19 -10.12
C PHE A 132 1.62 -15.67 -11.35
N GLY A 133 0.32 -15.46 -11.36
CA GLY A 133 -0.50 -15.62 -12.55
C GLY A 133 -0.63 -14.28 -13.28
N VAL A 134 -0.16 -14.22 -14.53
CA VAL A 134 -0.26 -13.00 -15.34
C VAL A 134 -1.52 -13.05 -16.19
N MET A 135 -2.39 -12.06 -16.02
CA MET A 135 -3.54 -11.82 -16.86
C MET A 135 -3.22 -10.65 -17.80
N ALA A 136 -3.03 -10.94 -19.08
CA ALA A 136 -2.77 -9.90 -20.08
C ALA A 136 -4.06 -9.10 -20.36
N ILE A 137 -4.36 -8.14 -19.53
CA ILE A 137 -5.55 -7.29 -19.64
C ILE A 137 -5.08 -5.85 -19.43
N SER A 138 -5.04 -5.10 -20.51
CA SER A 138 -4.69 -3.69 -20.43
C SER A 138 -5.84 -2.87 -19.83
N ASN A 139 -5.51 -2.08 -18.81
CA ASN A 139 -6.28 -0.92 -18.34
C ASN A 139 -7.71 -1.20 -17.79
N VAL A 140 -7.91 -2.27 -17.01
CA VAL A 140 -9.21 -2.54 -16.37
C VAL A 140 -9.16 -2.14 -14.90
N ALA A 141 -9.86 -1.06 -14.56
CA ALA A 141 -9.98 -0.55 -13.19
C ALA A 141 -10.94 -1.36 -12.30
N ASN A 142 -11.79 -2.21 -12.89
CA ASN A 142 -12.94 -2.82 -12.22
C ASN A 142 -12.67 -4.24 -11.69
N ILE A 143 -11.41 -4.61 -11.49
CA ILE A 143 -11.04 -5.90 -10.89
C ILE A 143 -10.71 -5.70 -9.42
N LYS A 144 -11.46 -6.36 -8.55
CA LYS A 144 -11.20 -6.45 -7.11
C LYS A 144 -10.63 -7.82 -6.77
N VAL A 145 -9.99 -7.91 -5.62
CA VAL A 145 -9.45 -9.18 -5.10
C VAL A 145 -9.80 -9.33 -3.63
N THR A 146 -10.18 -10.54 -3.25
CA THR A 146 -10.30 -10.91 -1.84
C THR A 146 -8.94 -11.42 -1.37
N VAL A 147 -8.27 -10.66 -0.51
CA VAL A 147 -6.97 -11.03 0.05
C VAL A 147 -7.20 -11.89 1.30
N ASP A 148 -6.48 -13.00 1.40
CA ASP A 148 -6.51 -13.84 2.59
C ASP A 148 -5.65 -13.21 3.70
N PRO A 149 -6.26 -12.76 4.81
CA PRO A 149 -5.53 -12.12 5.90
C PRO A 149 -4.61 -13.08 6.67
N SER A 150 -4.78 -14.39 6.52
CA SER A 150 -3.94 -15.41 7.15
C SER A 150 -2.69 -15.76 6.34
N ALA A 151 -2.50 -15.14 5.17
CA ALA A 151 -1.33 -15.38 4.34
C ALA A 151 -0.05 -14.97 5.07
N VAL A 152 0.97 -15.82 4.99
CA VAL A 152 2.28 -15.55 5.58
C VAL A 152 2.98 -14.47 4.77
N ALA A 153 3.31 -13.34 5.40
CA ALA A 153 4.04 -12.28 4.72
C ALA A 153 5.48 -12.71 4.44
N SER A 154 5.90 -12.65 3.18
CA SER A 154 7.30 -12.88 2.86
C SER A 154 8.18 -11.76 3.43
N VAL A 155 9.44 -12.07 3.78
CA VAL A 155 10.42 -11.08 4.25
C VAL A 155 10.55 -9.92 3.27
N LYS A 156 10.50 -10.20 1.97
CA LYS A 156 10.53 -9.18 0.93
C LYS A 156 9.33 -8.23 1.04
N MET A 157 8.11 -8.76 1.17
CA MET A 157 6.91 -7.95 1.31
C MET A 157 6.94 -7.10 2.57
N VAL A 158 7.39 -7.66 3.70
CA VAL A 158 7.55 -6.91 4.95
C VAL A 158 8.54 -5.77 4.77
N ASN A 159 9.70 -6.04 4.19
CA ASN A 159 10.75 -5.02 3.96
C ASN A 159 10.27 -3.90 3.02
N GLU A 160 9.54 -4.23 1.95
CA GLU A 160 8.96 -3.23 1.04
C GLU A 160 7.93 -2.34 1.75
N LYS A 161 7.08 -2.93 2.59
CA LYS A 161 6.11 -2.16 3.39
C LYS A 161 6.79 -1.30 4.45
N VAL A 162 7.80 -1.81 5.11
CA VAL A 162 8.61 -1.04 6.07
C VAL A 162 9.29 0.15 5.38
N ALA A 163 9.88 -0.05 4.20
CA ALA A 163 10.48 1.03 3.42
C ALA A 163 9.45 2.11 3.04
N GLN A 164 8.24 1.71 2.59
CA GLN A 164 7.16 2.65 2.28
C GLN A 164 6.69 3.44 3.52
N VAL A 165 6.61 2.79 4.68
CA VAL A 165 6.25 3.45 5.95
C VAL A 165 7.32 4.45 6.35
N ASN A 166 8.59 4.08 6.29
CA ASN A 166 9.71 4.96 6.62
C ASN A 166 9.71 6.22 5.74
N THR A 167 9.50 6.07 4.42
CA THR A 167 9.39 7.22 3.51
C THR A 167 8.26 8.18 3.91
N LYS A 168 7.11 7.64 4.33
CA LYS A 168 5.98 8.48 4.80
C LYS A 168 6.30 9.17 6.13
N ILE A 169 7.02 8.49 7.03
CA ILE A 169 7.46 9.06 8.31
C ILE A 169 8.45 10.20 8.06
N ASP A 170 9.41 10.01 7.17
CA ASP A 170 10.42 11.03 6.87
C ASP A 170 9.76 12.27 6.27
N LYS A 171 8.83 12.09 5.34
CA LYS A 171 8.04 13.21 4.78
C LYS A 171 7.24 13.93 5.86
N ALA A 172 6.54 13.20 6.74
CA ALA A 172 5.79 13.83 7.83
C ALA A 172 6.68 14.60 8.81
N LYS A 173 7.92 14.12 9.05
CA LYS A 173 8.91 14.85 9.86
C LYS A 173 9.35 16.14 9.18
N GLU A 174 9.63 16.10 7.88
CA GLU A 174 10.00 17.30 7.11
C GLU A 174 8.87 18.34 7.14
N ASP A 175 7.62 17.90 6.89
CA ASP A 175 6.45 18.79 6.91
C ASP A 175 6.26 19.42 8.30
N LEU A 176 6.41 18.63 9.39
CA LEU A 176 6.30 19.12 10.76
C LEU A 176 7.44 20.09 11.13
N GLN A 177 8.68 19.80 10.68
CA GLN A 177 9.81 20.70 10.90
C GLN A 177 9.59 22.04 10.21
N LYS A 178 9.08 22.02 8.97
CA LYS A 178 8.75 23.21 8.21
C LYS A 178 7.66 24.03 8.90
N GLU A 179 6.57 23.38 9.31
CA GLU A 179 5.47 24.01 10.05
C GLU A 179 5.99 24.64 11.37
N THR A 180 6.83 23.92 12.09
CA THR A 180 7.42 24.40 13.34
C THR A 180 8.29 25.63 13.12
N GLN A 181 9.12 25.63 12.07
CA GLN A 181 9.98 26.78 11.72
C GLN A 181 9.17 28.00 11.26
N GLU A 182 8.06 27.79 10.55
CA GLU A 182 7.21 28.86 10.02
C GLU A 182 6.23 29.42 11.09
N THR A 183 5.81 28.59 12.05
CA THR A 183 4.73 28.92 13.00
C THR A 183 5.22 29.23 14.40
N TYR A 184 6.32 28.63 14.85
CA TYR A 184 6.79 28.75 16.23
C TYR A 184 8.17 29.38 16.34
N LEU A 185 8.33 30.26 17.33
CA LEU A 185 9.64 30.79 17.68
C LEU A 185 10.46 29.72 18.43
N PRO A 186 11.70 29.41 17.99
CA PRO A 186 12.52 28.41 18.67
C PRO A 186 12.76 28.75 20.16
N LEU A 187 12.73 27.74 21.03
CA LEU A 187 13.02 27.89 22.46
C LEU A 187 14.43 28.44 22.75
N SER A 188 15.37 28.26 21.83
CA SER A 188 16.71 28.83 21.88
C SER A 188 16.76 30.33 21.61
N GLY A 189 15.61 30.93 21.29
CA GLY A 189 15.50 32.33 20.85
C GLY A 189 15.51 32.45 19.34
N GLY A 190 15.13 33.61 18.84
CA GLY A 190 15.06 33.93 17.42
C GLY A 190 14.71 35.39 17.22
N THR A 191 14.76 35.85 15.98
CA THR A 191 14.39 37.21 15.59
C THR A 191 12.96 37.24 15.07
N LEU A 192 12.11 38.03 15.73
CA LEU A 192 10.76 38.34 15.20
C LEU A 192 10.90 39.43 14.14
N THR A 193 10.47 39.12 12.92
CA THR A 193 10.52 40.08 11.79
C THR A 193 9.22 40.84 11.61
N GLY A 194 8.19 40.55 12.46
CA GLY A 194 6.88 41.19 12.43
C GLY A 194 6.36 41.57 13.81
N PRO A 195 5.21 42.26 13.89
CA PRO A 195 4.63 42.66 15.16
C PRO A 195 4.16 41.45 15.96
N LEU A 196 4.48 41.38 17.26
CA LEU A 196 3.95 40.38 18.18
C LEU A 196 2.53 40.80 18.62
N VAL A 197 1.54 40.05 18.24
CA VAL A 197 0.14 40.26 18.65
C VAL A 197 -0.16 39.31 19.82
N MET A 198 -0.49 39.87 20.99
CA MET A 198 -0.86 39.11 22.17
C MET A 198 -2.38 38.81 22.15
N PRO A 199 -2.83 37.57 22.38
CA PRO A 199 -4.26 37.29 22.50
C PRO A 199 -4.85 38.02 23.73
N GLY A 200 -5.88 38.81 23.54
CA GLY A 200 -6.66 39.36 24.64
C GLY A 200 -6.77 40.87 24.73
N GLY A 201 -6.48 41.66 23.70
CA GLY A 201 -6.74 43.06 23.85
C GLY A 201 -6.35 44.04 22.76
N GLY A 202 -5.96 43.60 21.60
CA GLY A 202 -5.62 44.55 20.53
C GLY A 202 -4.44 45.46 20.77
N GLU A 203 -3.62 45.14 21.77
CA GLU A 203 -2.42 45.86 22.09
C GLU A 203 -1.19 45.26 21.38
N THR A 204 -0.49 46.07 20.64
CA THR A 204 0.76 45.70 19.98
C THR A 204 1.91 45.89 20.93
N VAL A 205 2.67 44.84 21.22
CA VAL A 205 3.93 44.93 21.94
C VAL A 205 5.04 45.21 20.93
N SER A 206 5.60 46.41 20.97
CA SER A 206 6.78 46.74 20.19
C SER A 206 8.02 46.46 21.04
N ILE A 207 8.84 45.50 20.58
CA ILE A 207 10.16 45.25 21.14
C ILE A 207 11.12 46.12 20.35
N MET A 208 11.65 47.14 20.99
CA MET A 208 12.70 47.96 20.39
C MET A 208 14.04 47.46 20.90
N ASP A 209 14.88 46.91 20.04
CA ASP A 209 16.29 46.73 20.31
C ASP A 209 17.02 48.06 20.02
N ASN A 210 17.45 48.70 21.09
CA ASN A 210 18.40 49.79 20.95
C ASN A 210 19.68 49.34 21.65
N ALA A 211 20.73 49.12 20.87
CA ALA A 211 22.05 48.67 21.35
C ALA A 211 22.62 49.50 22.51
N ALA A 212 22.05 50.68 22.82
CA ALA A 212 22.44 51.53 23.91
C ALA A 212 21.58 51.37 25.19
N THR A 213 20.43 50.66 25.14
CA THR A 213 19.44 50.69 26.23
C THR A 213 18.92 49.34 26.72
N HIS A 214 19.52 48.22 26.34
CA HIS A 214 19.11 46.86 26.78
C HIS A 214 17.59 46.63 26.85
N ASN A 215 17.04 46.05 25.80
CA ASN A 215 15.73 45.39 25.75
C ASN A 215 14.62 45.93 26.66
N MET A 216 13.95 47.02 26.26
CA MET A 216 12.76 47.45 26.98
C MET A 216 11.50 46.91 26.32
N ILE A 217 10.72 46.12 27.07
CA ILE A 217 9.43 45.64 26.67
C ILE A 217 8.37 46.64 27.10
N TYR A 218 7.66 47.25 26.13
CA TYR A 218 6.52 48.14 26.42
C TYR A 218 5.23 47.36 26.26
N ARG A 219 4.43 47.33 27.29
CA ARG A 219 3.06 46.86 27.27
C ARG A 219 2.12 48.05 27.06
N GLY A 220 1.25 47.96 26.02
CA GLY A 220 0.20 48.93 25.84
C GLY A 220 0.45 50.00 24.80
N LYS A 221 -0.43 51.00 24.71
CA LYS A 221 -0.39 52.10 23.75
C LYS A 221 1.02 52.64 23.57
N ASN A 222 1.35 53.04 22.35
CA ASN A 222 2.57 53.70 21.99
C ASN A 222 2.95 54.78 23.00
N LEU A 223 3.79 54.42 23.95
CA LEU A 223 4.22 55.29 25.04
C LEU A 223 5.27 56.32 24.61
N GLY A 224 5.86 56.15 23.41
CA GLY A 224 6.91 57.01 22.92
C GLY A 224 6.52 58.49 22.74
N SER A 225 5.23 58.77 22.56
CA SER A 225 4.70 60.16 22.43
C SER A 225 4.08 60.73 23.72
N SER A 226 3.97 59.92 24.78
CA SER A 226 3.30 60.30 26.02
C SER A 226 4.19 60.29 27.26
N LEU A 227 5.43 59.85 27.13
CA LEU A 227 6.43 59.92 28.23
C LEU A 227 6.98 61.34 28.36
N THR A 228 6.99 61.85 29.58
CA THR A 228 7.74 63.04 29.85
C THR A 228 9.26 62.77 29.82
N ALA A 229 10.06 63.81 29.65
CA ALA A 229 11.53 63.63 29.62
C ALA A 229 12.04 63.00 30.94
N GLU A 230 11.39 63.26 32.08
CA GLU A 230 11.74 62.66 33.39
C GLU A 230 11.37 61.19 33.45
N GLN A 231 10.21 60.80 32.89
CA GLN A 231 9.79 59.40 32.81
C GLN A 231 10.72 58.60 31.89
N ALA A 232 11.10 59.18 30.76
CA ALA A 232 12.03 58.55 29.82
C ALA A 232 13.45 58.42 30.45
N ALA A 233 13.86 59.38 31.27
CA ALA A 233 15.13 59.32 32.02
C ALA A 233 15.10 58.25 33.13
N ALA A 234 13.98 58.13 33.87
CA ALA A 234 13.81 57.10 34.90
C ALA A 234 13.84 55.67 34.33
N ILE A 235 13.26 55.46 33.16
CA ILE A 235 13.30 54.19 32.44
C ILE A 235 14.72 53.85 31.94
N LYS A 236 15.50 54.86 31.61
CA LYS A 236 16.93 54.68 31.20
C LYS A 236 17.87 54.43 32.36
N ALA A 237 17.47 54.77 33.56
CA ALA A 237 18.31 54.67 34.79
C ALA A 237 18.11 53.36 35.57
N GLY A 238 17.05 52.58 35.26
CA GLY A 238 16.77 51.26 35.86
C GLY A 238 17.18 50.13 34.96
#